data_a4fcfb973f469bd879b90fb388966e45
#
_entry.id   a4fcfb973f469bd879b90fb388966e45
#
_cell.length_a   1.000
_cell.length_b   1.000
_cell.length_c   1.000
_cell.angle_alpha   90.00
_cell.angle_beta   90.00
_cell.angle_gamma   90.00
#
_symmetry.space_group_name_H-M   'P 1'
#
loop_
_entity.id
_entity.type
_entity.pdbx_description
1 polymer ?
#
loop_
_entity_poly.entity_id
_entity_poly.type
_entity_poly.pdbx_seq_one_letter_code
_entity_poly.pdbx_strand_id
1 'polypeptide(L)'
;MRLSDIVNIPIEIHDFETGIDTKEGEDRYLVSFRNPTTQEWGKFFTASVEMKGILDQISDIEDGFPFETVLKCEVFDGGKRKYNFT
;
A
#
# COMPACT_ATOMS: atom_id res chain seq x y z
N MET A 1 -7.92 2.60 -8.41
CA MET A 1 -6.59 2.16 -8.90
C MET A 1 -6.27 0.79 -8.36
N ARG A 2 -5.73 -0.08 -9.19
CA ARG A 2 -5.35 -1.43 -8.77
C ARG A 2 -3.90 -1.45 -8.31
N LEU A 3 -3.59 -2.26 -7.30
CA LEU A 3 -2.21 -2.42 -6.85
C LEU A 3 -1.27 -2.87 -7.98
N SER A 4 -1.77 -3.70 -8.90
CA SER A 4 -0.98 -4.17 -10.04
C SER A 4 -0.53 -3.04 -10.98
N ASP A 5 -1.19 -1.89 -10.95
CA ASP A 5 -0.85 -0.76 -11.81
C ASP A 5 0.34 0.04 -11.28
N ILE A 6 0.71 -0.15 -10.03
CA ILE A 6 1.78 0.60 -9.37
C ILE A 6 2.91 -0.27 -8.85
N VAL A 7 2.93 -1.55 -9.23
CA VAL A 7 4.01 -2.48 -8.85
C VAL A 7 5.31 -2.08 -9.55
N ASN A 8 6.42 -2.13 -8.80
CA ASN A 8 7.78 -1.80 -9.28
C ASN A 8 7.97 -0.32 -9.64
N ILE A 9 7.07 0.55 -9.18
CA ILE A 9 7.16 1.99 -9.38
C ILE A 9 7.44 2.64 -8.02
N PRO A 10 8.42 3.55 -7.91
CA PRO A 10 8.63 4.28 -6.66
C PRO A 10 7.39 5.13 -6.34
N ILE A 11 6.94 5.05 -5.11
CA ILE A 11 5.81 5.83 -4.61
C ILE A 11 6.13 6.40 -3.24
N GLU A 12 5.45 7.50 -2.89
CA GLU A 12 5.51 8.09 -1.56
C GLU A 12 4.18 7.83 -0.86
N ILE A 13 4.23 7.16 0.28
CA ILE A 13 3.03 6.93 1.10
C ILE A 13 2.86 8.13 2.02
N HIS A 14 1.72 8.79 1.96
CA HIS A 14 1.45 9.99 2.74
C HIS A 14 0.51 9.76 3.92
N ASP A 15 -0.45 8.86 3.77
CA ASP A 15 -1.44 8.60 4.82
C ASP A 15 -2.17 7.29 4.54
N PHE A 16 -2.90 6.81 5.54
CA PHE A 16 -3.77 5.65 5.36
C PHE A 16 -4.94 5.71 6.35
N GLU A 17 -6.03 5.05 5.99
CA GLU A 17 -7.20 4.86 6.84
C GLU A 17 -7.41 3.38 7.10
N THR A 18 -7.91 3.04 8.29
CA THR A 18 -8.13 1.65 8.71
C THR A 18 -9.62 1.34 8.82
N GLY A 19 -9.96 0.05 8.90
CA GLY A 19 -11.31 -0.38 9.13
C GLY A 19 -12.28 -0.07 7.99
N ILE A 20 -11.80 -0.07 6.77
CA ILE A 20 -12.63 0.24 5.59
C ILE A 20 -13.25 -1.05 5.05
N ASP A 21 -14.57 -1.07 4.97
CA ASP A 21 -15.30 -2.19 4.38
C ASP A 21 -15.48 -1.96 2.88
N THR A 22 -15.17 -2.97 2.09
CA THR A 22 -15.32 -2.93 0.63
C THR A 22 -16.18 -4.10 0.16
N LYS A 23 -16.54 -4.09 -1.12
CA LYS A 23 -17.28 -5.21 -1.72
C LYS A 23 -16.50 -6.51 -1.71
N GLU A 24 -15.17 -6.42 -1.73
CA GLU A 24 -14.28 -7.57 -1.72
C GLU A 24 -13.97 -8.08 -0.31
N GLY A 25 -14.26 -7.31 0.72
CA GLY A 25 -14.01 -7.73 2.09
C GLY A 25 -14.03 -6.59 3.10
N GLU A 26 -13.89 -6.97 4.37
CA GLU A 26 -13.92 -6.07 5.50
C GLU A 26 -12.51 -5.77 6.00
N ASP A 27 -12.41 -4.73 6.83
CA ASP A 27 -11.18 -4.36 7.52
C ASP A 27 -9.99 -4.11 6.59
N ARG A 28 -10.26 -3.42 5.49
CA ARG A 28 -9.23 -3.00 4.54
C ARG A 28 -8.59 -1.69 5.00
N TYR A 29 -7.34 -1.48 4.59
CA TYR A 29 -6.67 -0.19 4.75
C TYR A 29 -6.73 0.55 3.42
N LEU A 30 -7.11 1.82 3.48
CA LEU A 30 -7.08 2.71 2.32
C LEU A 30 -5.82 3.56 2.41
N VAL A 31 -4.93 3.40 1.45
CA VAL A 31 -3.62 4.05 1.46
C VAL A 31 -3.58 5.17 0.43
N SER A 32 -3.18 6.35 0.87
CA SER A 32 -2.99 7.52 -0.01
C SER A 32 -1.52 7.65 -0.36
N PHE A 33 -1.23 7.79 -1.63
CA PHE A 33 0.15 7.87 -2.10
C PHE A 33 0.29 8.92 -3.21
N ARG A 34 1.54 9.31 -3.46
CA ARG A 34 1.91 10.19 -4.57
C ARG A 34 3.01 9.50 -5.37
N ASN A 35 2.90 9.58 -6.69
CA ASN A 35 3.97 9.14 -7.58
C ASN A 35 4.95 10.32 -7.74
N PRO A 36 6.18 10.24 -7.20
CA PRO A 36 7.12 11.37 -7.26
C PRO A 36 7.61 11.68 -8.67
N THR A 37 7.53 10.71 -9.60
CA THR A 37 7.95 10.92 -10.98
C THR A 37 6.93 11.72 -11.77
N THR A 38 5.64 11.39 -11.63
CA THR A 38 4.55 12.04 -12.37
C THR A 38 3.85 13.12 -11.55
N GLN A 39 4.07 13.14 -10.23
CA GLN A 39 3.40 14.01 -9.26
C GLN A 39 1.89 13.75 -9.15
N GLU A 40 1.44 12.60 -9.62
CA GLU A 40 0.05 12.20 -9.51
C GLU A 40 -0.24 11.58 -8.14
N TRP A 41 -1.42 11.88 -7.61
CA TRP A 41 -1.92 11.30 -6.37
C TRP A 41 -2.86 10.14 -6.67
N GLY A 42 -2.84 9.14 -5.81
CA GLY A 42 -3.75 8.01 -5.93
C GLY A 42 -4.01 7.37 -4.58
N LYS A 43 -4.94 6.42 -4.57
CA LYS A 43 -5.31 5.65 -3.38
C LYS A 43 -5.51 4.19 -3.77
N PHE A 44 -5.20 3.30 -2.85
CA PHE A 44 -5.48 1.88 -3.05
C PHE A 44 -5.92 1.24 -1.73
N PHE A 45 -6.69 0.16 -1.85
CA PHE A 45 -7.06 -0.67 -0.70
C PHE A 45 -6.09 -1.84 -0.57
N THR A 46 -5.78 -2.23 0.65
CA THR A 46 -5.00 -3.43 0.90
C THR A 46 -5.56 -4.23 2.06
N ALA A 47 -5.51 -5.55 1.94
CA ALA A 47 -5.80 -6.50 3.01
C ALA A 47 -4.55 -7.28 3.42
N SER A 48 -3.39 -6.99 2.84
CA SER A 48 -2.13 -7.66 3.16
C SER A 48 -1.73 -7.39 4.60
N VAL A 49 -1.56 -8.46 5.36
CA VAL A 49 -1.15 -8.37 6.77
C VAL A 49 0.23 -7.71 6.90
N GLU A 50 1.13 -8.02 6.00
CA GLU A 50 2.48 -7.44 5.97
C GLU A 50 2.44 -5.94 5.70
N MET A 51 1.66 -5.51 4.72
CA MET A 51 1.53 -4.08 4.40
C MET A 51 0.87 -3.32 5.54
N LYS A 52 -0.19 -3.87 6.13
CA LYS A 52 -0.85 -3.27 7.30
C LYS A 52 0.12 -3.13 8.47
N GLY A 53 0.92 -4.15 8.74
CA GLY A 53 1.92 -4.13 9.81
C GLY A 53 2.96 -3.04 9.61
N ILE A 54 3.44 -2.87 8.38
CA ILE A 54 4.41 -1.83 8.05
C ILE A 54 3.79 -0.43 8.24
N LEU A 55 2.57 -0.23 7.76
CA LEU A 55 1.86 1.03 7.91
C LEU A 55 1.64 1.38 9.39
N ASP A 56 1.23 0.40 10.19
CA ASP A 56 1.04 0.58 11.63
C ASP A 56 2.35 0.96 12.34
N GLN A 57 3.46 0.33 11.98
CA GLN A 57 4.78 0.64 12.53
C GLN A 57 5.21 2.06 12.19
N ILE A 58 5.02 2.46 10.94
CA ILE A 58 5.42 3.79 10.49
C ILE A 58 4.57 4.87 11.13
N SER A 59 3.27 4.60 11.35
CA SER A 59 2.38 5.56 12.02
C SER A 59 2.80 5.86 13.47
N ASP A 60 3.51 4.93 14.11
CA ASP A 60 4.04 5.11 15.46
C ASP A 60 5.36 5.88 15.50
N ILE A 61 5.94 6.15 14.34
CA ILE A 61 7.20 6.90 14.23
C ILE A 61 6.88 8.37 13.97
N GLU A 62 7.45 9.26 14.77
CA GLU A 62 7.32 10.69 14.53
C GLU A 62 7.95 11.02 13.18
N ASP A 63 7.23 11.78 12.35
CA ASP A 63 7.65 12.12 10.98
C ASP A 63 7.85 10.90 10.08
N GLY A 64 7.15 9.78 10.36
CA GLY A 64 7.23 8.58 9.53
C GLY A 64 6.62 8.75 8.15
N PHE A 65 5.69 9.67 7.97
CA PHE A 65 5.10 10.00 6.67
C PHE A 65 5.55 11.39 6.22
N PRO A 66 5.70 11.61 4.91
CA PRO A 66 5.65 10.60 3.86
C PRO A 66 6.91 9.72 3.86
N PHE A 67 6.79 8.48 3.38
CA PHE A 67 7.95 7.63 3.17
C PHE A 67 7.94 7.05 1.74
N GLU A 68 9.13 6.90 1.17
CA GLU A 68 9.27 6.34 -0.15
C GLU A 68 9.41 4.82 -0.09
N THR A 69 8.77 4.14 -1.00
CA THR A 69 8.83 2.69 -1.10
C THR A 69 8.55 2.25 -2.54
N VAL A 70 8.82 1.00 -2.82
CA VAL A 70 8.45 0.36 -4.08
C VAL A 70 7.57 -0.83 -3.74
N LEU A 71 6.39 -0.87 -4.35
CA LEU A 71 5.47 -1.99 -4.16
C LEU A 71 5.97 -3.18 -4.97
N LYS A 72 6.10 -4.31 -4.32
CA LYS A 72 6.51 -5.58 -4.95
C LYS A 72 5.37 -6.57 -4.94
N CYS A 73 5.28 -7.36 -5.99
CA CYS A 73 4.32 -8.44 -6.11
C CYS A 73 5.08 -9.76 -6.22
N GLU A 74 4.78 -10.69 -5.34
CA GLU A 74 5.31 -12.05 -5.39
C GLU A 74 4.21 -12.99 -5.87
N VAL A 75 4.55 -13.89 -6.79
CA VAL A 75 3.63 -14.92 -7.27
C VAL A 75 4.11 -16.25 -6.69
N PHE A 76 3.21 -16.97 -6.07
CA PHE A 76 3.52 -18.27 -5.47
C PHE A 76 2.44 -19.30 -5.85
N ASP A 77 2.53 -20.50 -5.29
CA ASP A 77 1.73 -21.67 -5.67
C ASP A 77 0.30 -21.34 -6.12
N GLY A 78 -0.07 -21.88 -7.29
CA GLY A 78 -1.42 -21.70 -7.83
C GLY A 78 -1.71 -20.35 -8.43
N GLY A 79 -0.69 -19.53 -8.69
CA GLY A 79 -0.86 -18.20 -9.25
C GLY A 79 -1.33 -17.14 -8.26
N LYS A 80 -1.23 -17.43 -6.98
CA LYS A 80 -1.58 -16.46 -5.93
C LYS A 80 -0.56 -15.33 -5.90
N ARG A 81 -1.03 -14.14 -5.60
CA ARG A 81 -0.19 -12.94 -5.56
C ARG A 81 -0.17 -12.35 -4.15
N LYS A 82 0.99 -11.87 -3.77
CA LYS A 82 1.22 -11.20 -2.50
C LYS A 82 1.94 -9.88 -2.75
N TYR A 83 1.41 -8.81 -2.20
CA TYR A 83 1.98 -7.47 -2.35
C TYR A 83 2.67 -7.05 -1.07
N ASN A 84 3.85 -6.45 -1.21
CA ASN A 84 4.64 -5.94 -0.09
C ASN A 84 5.32 -4.64 -0.46
N PHE A 85 5.56 -3.81 0.56
CA PHE A 85 6.47 -2.67 0.45
C PHE A 85 7.91 -3.15 0.62
N THR A 86 8.83 -2.49 -0.04
CA THR A 86 10.27 -2.79 0.09
C THR A 86 11.07 -1.59 0.60
#